data_fdec899bca8b4d3fe016e3b979e65456
#
_entry.id   fdec899bca8b4d3fe016e3b979e65456
#
_cell.length_a   1.000
_cell.length_b   1.000
_cell.length_c   1.000
_cell.angle_alpha   90.00
_cell.angle_beta   90.00
_cell.angle_gamma   90.00
#
_symmetry.space_group_name_H-M   'P 1'
#
loop_
_entity.id
_entity.type
_entity.pdbx_description
1 polymer ?
#
loop_
_entity_poly.entity_id
_entity_poly.type
_entity_poly.pdbx_seq_one_letter_code
_entity_poly.pdbx_strand_id
1 'polypeptide(L)' 'MCLGVPGKVLQIMEHGVARVDVDGNQTDISIKLTPEVELGQFVLIHAGFAMEIIDQEVAEETMYLLKELLKYEE' A
#
# COMPACT_ATOMS: atom_id res chain seq x y z
N MET A 1 -9.20 -13.28 -4.45
CA MET A 1 -7.94 -12.71 -4.04
C MET A 1 -7.76 -11.31 -4.60
N CYS A 2 -7.38 -10.39 -3.76
CA CYS A 2 -7.17 -9.02 -4.21
C CYS A 2 -5.78 -8.85 -4.79
N LEU A 3 -5.73 -8.21 -5.94
CA LEU A 3 -4.46 -7.71 -6.45
C LEU A 3 -4.31 -6.30 -5.92
N GLY A 4 -3.36 -6.13 -5.04
CA GLY A 4 -3.13 -4.84 -4.44
C GLY A 4 -1.72 -4.37 -4.68
N VAL A 5 -1.51 -3.09 -4.42
CA VAL A 5 -0.19 -2.47 -4.55
C VAL A 5 0.29 -2.12 -3.15
N PRO A 6 1.49 -2.52 -2.76
CA PRO A 6 1.98 -2.17 -1.43
C PRO A 6 2.37 -0.70 -1.34
N GLY A 7 2.04 -0.10 -0.21
CA GLY A 7 2.41 1.29 0.05
C GLY A 7 2.84 1.43 1.49
N LYS A 8 3.78 2.33 1.73
CA LYS A 8 4.27 2.60 3.07
C LYS A 8 3.55 3.80 3.65
N VAL A 9 3.01 3.66 4.85
CA VAL A 9 2.26 4.73 5.50
C VAL A 9 3.22 5.81 5.96
N LEU A 10 3.06 7.00 5.43
CA LEU A 10 3.91 8.14 5.77
C LEU A 10 3.27 9.07 6.78
N GLN A 11 1.95 9.19 6.74
CA GLN A 11 1.23 10.14 7.59
C GLN A 11 -0.19 9.63 7.77
N ILE A 12 -0.68 9.71 8.99
CA ILE A 12 -2.06 9.35 9.29
C ILE A 12 -2.82 10.63 9.56
N MET A 13 -3.89 10.84 8.81
CA MET A 13 -4.67 12.06 8.88
C MET A 13 -6.05 11.77 9.45
N GLU A 14 -6.84 12.82 9.65
CA GLU A 14 -8.17 12.68 10.21
C GLU A 14 -9.10 11.98 9.23
N HIS A 15 -10.18 11.45 9.77
CA HIS A 15 -11.29 10.86 8.99
C HIS A 15 -10.90 9.59 8.24
N GLY A 16 -9.94 8.84 8.80
CA GLY A 16 -9.59 7.53 8.23
C GLY A 16 -8.83 7.63 6.93
N VAL A 17 -8.00 8.66 6.80
CA VAL A 17 -7.18 8.87 5.61
C VAL A 17 -5.71 8.79 5.99
N ALA A 18 -4.91 8.21 5.11
CA ALA A 18 -3.46 8.16 5.33
C ALA A 18 -2.75 8.47 4.01
N ARG A 19 -1.62 9.13 4.15
CA ARG A 19 -0.74 9.36 3.01
C ARG A 19 0.27 8.23 2.94
N VAL A 20 0.39 7.64 1.77
CA VAL A 20 1.27 6.49 1.57
C VAL A 20 2.21 6.77 0.41
N ASP A 21 3.33 6.07 0.44
CA ASP A 21 4.30 6.10 -0.65
C ASP A 21 4.22 4.78 -1.40
N VAL A 22 3.92 4.88 -2.69
CA VAL A 22 3.87 3.72 -3.57
C VAL A 22 4.95 3.89 -4.61
N ASP A 23 6.05 3.19 -4.40
CA ASP A 23 7.17 3.18 -5.33
C ASP A 23 7.63 4.60 -5.70
N GLY A 24 7.74 5.47 -4.69
CA GLY A 24 8.21 6.82 -4.88
C GLY A 24 7.11 7.85 -5.11
N ASN A 25 5.87 7.42 -5.29
CA ASN A 25 4.75 8.32 -5.51
C ASN A 25 3.87 8.35 -4.28
N GLN A 26 3.53 9.56 -3.84
CA GLN A 26 2.68 9.72 -2.66
C GLN A 26 1.24 9.91 -3.06
N THR A 27 0.35 9.28 -2.33
CA THR A 27 -1.08 9.40 -2.57
C THR A 27 -1.82 9.21 -1.24
N ASP A 28 -3.05 9.70 -1.19
CA ASP A 28 -3.89 9.57 -0.01
C ASP A 28 -4.89 8.44 -0.23
N ILE A 29 -5.05 7.60 0.78
CA ILE A 29 -5.94 6.44 0.70
C ILE A 29 -6.76 6.36 1.97
N SER A 30 -7.82 5.55 1.90
CA SER A 30 -8.64 5.28 3.07
C SER A 30 -8.03 4.15 3.89
N ILE A 31 -7.93 4.35 5.20
CA ILE A 31 -7.49 3.29 6.11
C ILE A 31 -8.63 2.84 7.01
N LYS A 32 -9.86 3.01 6.55
CA LYS A 32 -11.01 2.63 7.36
C LYS A 32 -11.10 1.14 7.57
N LEU A 33 -10.53 0.36 6.67
CA LEU A 33 -10.49 -1.10 6.80
C LEU A 33 -9.29 -1.57 7.62
N THR A 34 -8.31 -0.71 7.85
CA THR A 34 -7.13 -1.03 8.63
C THR A 34 -6.88 0.06 9.66
N PRO A 35 -7.84 0.29 10.57
CA PRO A 35 -7.72 1.43 11.48
C PRO A 35 -6.56 1.32 12.47
N GLU A 36 -6.03 0.13 12.66
CA GLU A 36 -4.93 -0.08 13.60
C GLU A 36 -3.55 0.15 12.97
N VAL A 37 -3.51 0.55 11.70
CA VAL A 37 -2.23 0.74 11.03
C VAL A 37 -1.45 1.90 11.66
N GLU A 38 -0.12 1.79 11.66
CA GLU A 38 0.77 2.77 12.26
C GLU A 38 1.74 3.32 11.23
N LEU A 39 2.32 4.46 11.56
CA LEU A 39 3.32 5.07 10.70
C LEU A 39 4.46 4.10 10.42
N GLY A 40 4.89 4.08 9.16
CA GLY A 40 6.00 3.23 8.75
C GLY A 40 5.61 1.82 8.37
N GLN A 41 4.38 1.43 8.65
CA GLN A 41 3.91 0.11 8.25
C GLN A 41 3.52 0.11 6.78
N PHE A 42 3.48 -1.08 6.21
CA PHE A 42 3.08 -1.25 4.82
C PHE A 42 1.66 -1.79 4.75
N VAL A 43 0.92 -1.33 3.76
CA VAL A 43 -0.45 -1.80 3.53
C VAL A 43 -0.60 -2.18 2.07
N LEU A 44 -1.51 -3.11 1.84
CA LEU A 44 -1.87 -3.52 0.49
C LEU A 44 -3.04 -2.66 0.05
N ILE A 45 -2.87 -1.95 -1.06
CA ILE A 45 -3.83 -0.94 -1.50
C ILE A 45 -4.56 -1.42 -2.75
N HIS A 46 -5.88 -1.29 -2.72
CA HIS A 46 -6.71 -1.65 -3.86
C HIS A 46 -7.86 -0.65 -3.93
N ALA A 47 -8.03 -0.04 -5.10
CA ALA A 47 -9.13 0.89 -5.35
C ALA A 47 -9.18 2.04 -4.34
N GLY A 48 -8.03 2.50 -3.87
CA GLY A 48 -7.97 3.63 -2.95
C GLY A 48 -8.15 3.25 -1.49
N PHE A 49 -8.24 1.96 -1.17
CA PHE A 49 -8.40 1.47 0.20
C PHE A 49 -7.21 0.64 0.60
N ALA A 50 -6.76 0.83 1.84
CA ALA A 50 -5.81 -0.10 2.44
C ALA A 50 -6.61 -1.32 2.88
N MET A 51 -6.31 -2.46 2.28
CA MET A 51 -7.07 -3.68 2.53
C MET A 51 -6.49 -4.51 3.65
N GLU A 52 -5.19 -4.43 3.84
CA GLU A 52 -4.50 -5.33 4.74
C GLU A 52 -3.16 -4.73 5.13
N ILE A 53 -2.76 -4.91 6.40
CA ILE A 53 -1.44 -4.51 6.84
C ILE A 53 -0.49 -5.67 6.56
N ILE A 54 0.62 -5.40 5.89
CA ILE A 54 1.56 -6.45 5.51
C ILE A 54 2.95 -6.12 6.03
N ASP A 55 3.80 -7.13 6.12
CA ASP A 55 5.19 -6.95 6.55
C ASP A 55 5.99 -6.28 5.45
N GLN A 56 7.05 -5.59 5.85
CA GLN A 56 7.94 -4.95 4.90
C GLN A 56 8.48 -5.95 3.88
N GLU A 57 8.84 -7.13 4.34
CA GLU A 57 9.38 -8.17 3.46
C GLU A 57 8.36 -8.58 2.41
N VAL A 58 7.12 -8.77 2.83
CA VAL A 58 6.05 -9.12 1.91
C VAL A 58 5.79 -7.99 0.92
N ALA A 59 5.84 -6.74 1.42
CA ALA A 59 5.63 -5.59 0.56
C ALA A 59 6.69 -5.49 -0.52
N GLU A 60 7.94 -5.70 -0.14
CA GLU A 60 9.04 -5.64 -1.11
C GLU A 60 8.93 -6.73 -2.14
N GLU A 61 8.58 -7.92 -1.70
CA GLU A 61 8.42 -9.05 -2.60
C GLU A 61 7.27 -8.83 -3.57
N THR A 62 6.15 -8.32 -3.04
CA THR A 62 4.99 -8.05 -3.87
C THR A 62 5.30 -6.99 -4.93
N MET A 63 5.99 -5.93 -4.52
CA MET A 63 6.35 -4.87 -5.45
C MET A 63 7.31 -5.40 -6.53
N TYR A 64 8.24 -6.26 -6.13
CA TYR A 64 9.15 -6.85 -7.09
C TYR A 64 8.40 -7.65 -8.15
N LEU A 65 7.43 -8.45 -7.71
CA LEU A 65 6.64 -9.27 -8.62
C LEU A 65 5.78 -8.40 -9.54
N LEU A 66 5.21 -7.33 -9.01
CA LEU A 66 4.41 -6.43 -9.83
C LEU A 66 5.25 -5.78 -10.91
N LYS A 67 6.47 -5.39 -10.57
CA LYS A 67 7.36 -4.79 -11.56
C LYS A 67 7.79 -5.80 -12.62
N GLU A 68 7.96 -7.05 -12.24
CA GLU A 68 8.28 -8.10 -13.19
C GLU A 68 7.13 -8.31 -14.17
N LEU A 69 5.90 -8.28 -13.66
CA LEU A 69 4.74 -8.42 -14.53
C LEU A 69 4.66 -7.30 -15.55
N LEU A 70 4.92 -6.07 -15.10
CA LEU A 70 4.84 -4.92 -16.00
C LEU A 70 5.87 -4.99 -17.10
N LYS A 71 7.00 -5.64 -16.85
CA LYS A 71 8.02 -5.79 -17.87
C LYS A 71 7.55 -6.60 -19.07
N TYR A 72 6.59 -7.46 -18.86
CA TYR A 72 6.14 -8.37 -19.92
C TYR A 72 4.93 -7.84 -20.67
N GLU A 73 4.51 -6.65 -20.35
CA GLU A 73 3.29 -6.09 -20.93
C GLU A 73 3.52 -5.30 -22.19
N GLU A 74 4.74 -5.14 -22.61
CA GLU A 74 4.99 -4.32 -23.80
C GLU A 74 4.51 -4.92 -25.07
#